data_90d7e8ce9a58e8eb40e386a613b2cd88
#
_entry.id   90d7e8ce9a58e8eb40e386a613b2cd88
#
_cell.length_a   1.000
_cell.length_b   1.000
_cell.length_c   1.000
_cell.angle_alpha   90.00
_cell.angle_beta   90.00
_cell.angle_gamma   90.00
#
_symmetry.space_group_name_H-M   'P 1'
#
loop_
_entity.id
_entity.type
_entity.pdbx_description
1 polymer ?
#
loop_
_entity_poly.entity_id
_entity_poly.type
_entity_poly.pdbx_seq_one_letter_code
_entity_poly.pdbx_strand_id
1 'polypeptide(L)' 'MNRFTVEETNLLSIYHEGRKVQLIENMTAALPYMDAGLRELAKRTLSKVGALTEAEYRELAVYPADEV' A
#
# COMPACT_ATOMS: atom_id res chain seq x y z
N MET A 1 11.33 -9.60 -6.66
CA MET A 1 9.99 -9.91 -7.17
C MET A 1 8.94 -9.16 -6.36
N ASN A 2 8.01 -8.56 -7.05
CA ASN A 2 6.97 -7.79 -6.39
C ASN A 2 5.90 -8.71 -5.83
N ARG A 3 5.60 -8.58 -4.55
CA ARG A 3 4.60 -9.41 -3.90
C ARG A 3 3.19 -8.85 -4.05
N PHE A 4 3.08 -7.66 -4.61
CA PHE A 4 1.80 -6.96 -4.68
C PHE A 4 1.19 -7.13 -6.05
N THR A 5 -0.12 -7.28 -6.07
CA THR A 5 -0.86 -7.29 -7.32
C THR A 5 -0.90 -5.87 -7.88
N VAL A 6 -1.36 -5.77 -9.14
CA VAL A 6 -1.50 -4.46 -9.77
C VAL A 6 -2.46 -3.58 -8.97
N GLU A 7 -3.56 -4.15 -8.50
CA GLU A 7 -4.52 -3.40 -7.72
C GLU A 7 -3.92 -2.92 -6.40
N GLU A 8 -3.16 -3.79 -5.75
CA GLU A 8 -2.50 -3.41 -4.50
C GLU A 8 -1.46 -2.33 -4.74
N THR A 9 -0.71 -2.45 -5.82
CA THR A 9 0.29 -1.45 -6.16
C THR A 9 -0.35 -0.10 -6.42
N ASN A 10 -1.46 -0.09 -7.15
CA ASN A 10 -2.18 1.15 -7.41
C ASN A 10 -2.67 1.78 -6.11
N LEU A 11 -3.20 0.96 -5.22
CA LEU A 11 -3.66 1.47 -3.93
C LEU A 11 -2.50 2.05 -3.13
N LEU A 12 -1.38 1.35 -3.13
CA LEU A 12 -0.19 1.84 -2.44
C LEU A 12 0.25 3.19 -2.98
N SER A 13 0.21 3.37 -4.30
CA SER A 13 0.66 4.62 -4.90
C SER A 13 -0.19 5.81 -4.45
N ILE A 14 -1.46 5.56 -4.14
CA ILE A 14 -2.33 6.63 -3.67
C ILE A 14 -1.95 7.08 -2.26
N TYR A 15 -1.58 6.13 -1.40
CA TYR A 15 -1.32 6.41 0.00
C TYR A 15 0.16 6.41 0.36
N HIS A 16 1.02 6.24 -0.63
CA HIS A 16 2.45 6.09 -0.39
C HIS A 16 3.04 7.31 0.31
N GLU A 17 3.83 7.03 1.32
CA GLU A 17 4.57 8.05 2.05
C GLU A 17 6.01 7.59 2.19
N GLY A 18 6.86 8.50 2.63
CA GLY A 18 8.27 8.17 2.77
C GLY A 18 8.55 7.09 3.81
N ARG A 19 7.64 6.91 4.76
CA ARG A 19 7.82 5.93 5.81
C ARG A 19 6.70 4.91 5.81
N LYS A 20 7.08 3.67 6.14
CA LYS A 20 6.12 2.59 6.19
C LYS A 20 4.99 2.88 7.18
N VAL A 21 5.34 3.42 8.36
CA VAL A 21 4.34 3.69 9.37
C VAL A 21 3.35 4.75 8.91
N GLN A 22 3.83 5.73 8.15
CA GLN A 22 2.95 6.77 7.62
C GLN A 22 1.94 6.19 6.65
N LEU A 23 2.40 5.31 5.77
CA LEU A 23 1.49 4.65 4.84
C LEU A 23 0.43 3.86 5.60
N ILE A 24 0.86 3.11 6.60
CA ILE A 24 -0.07 2.28 7.36
C ILE A 24 -1.11 3.15 8.05
N GLU A 25 -0.68 4.25 8.65
CA GLU A 25 -1.61 5.14 9.32
C GLU A 25 -2.59 5.78 8.36
N ASN A 26 -2.08 6.24 7.23
CA ASN A 26 -2.95 6.87 6.23
C ASN A 26 -3.99 5.92 5.71
N MET A 27 -3.57 4.71 5.37
CA MET A 27 -4.49 3.73 4.82
C MET A 27 -5.48 3.24 5.87
N THR A 28 -5.01 3.04 7.10
CA THR A 28 -5.89 2.63 8.18
C THR A 28 -6.96 3.69 8.45
N ALA A 29 -6.57 4.95 8.41
CA ALA A 29 -7.54 6.03 8.62
C ALA A 29 -8.58 6.08 7.51
N ALA A 30 -8.23 5.62 6.32
CA ALA A 30 -9.14 5.65 5.18
C ALA A 30 -10.08 4.44 5.14
N LEU A 31 -9.75 3.37 5.88
CA LEU A 31 -10.55 2.15 5.83
C LEU A 31 -12.05 2.37 6.06
N PRO A 32 -12.47 3.18 7.06
CA PRO A 32 -13.90 3.36 7.29
C PRO A 32 -14.64 4.00 6.13
N TYR A 33 -13.91 4.66 5.24
CA TYR A 33 -14.52 5.35 4.10
C TYR A 33 -14.50 4.52 2.84
N MET A 34 -13.99 3.31 2.91
CA MET A 34 -13.91 2.42 1.75
C MET A 34 -15.10 1.48 1.74
N ASP A 35 -15.52 1.06 0.53
CA ASP A 35 -16.54 0.04 0.45
C ASP A 35 -15.93 -1.32 0.82
N ALA A 36 -16.77 -2.35 0.89
CA ALA A 36 -16.33 -3.66 1.39
C ALA A 36 -15.22 -4.25 0.53
N GLY A 37 -15.34 -4.14 -0.78
CA GLY A 37 -14.33 -4.72 -1.67
C GLY A 37 -12.99 -4.01 -1.54
N LEU A 38 -13.03 -2.69 -1.53
CA LEU A 38 -11.81 -1.92 -1.40
C LEU A 38 -11.18 -2.10 -0.02
N ARG A 39 -12.04 -2.20 1.00
CA ARG A 39 -11.52 -2.42 2.36
C ARG A 39 -10.78 -3.74 2.47
N GLU A 40 -11.31 -4.79 1.85
CA GLU A 40 -10.63 -6.08 1.85
C GLU A 40 -9.28 -5.99 1.16
N LEU A 41 -9.25 -5.31 0.03
CA LEU A 41 -7.99 -5.11 -0.69
C LEU A 41 -7.00 -4.34 0.17
N ALA A 42 -7.46 -3.28 0.83
CA ALA A 42 -6.61 -2.46 1.67
C ALA A 42 -6.06 -3.26 2.85
N LYS A 43 -6.90 -4.08 3.47
CA LYS A 43 -6.44 -4.91 4.59
C LYS A 43 -5.36 -5.88 4.15
N ARG A 44 -5.54 -6.50 2.99
CA ARG A 44 -4.55 -7.42 2.45
C ARG A 44 -3.26 -6.69 2.16
N THR A 45 -3.37 -5.51 1.56
CA THR A 45 -2.20 -4.70 1.25
C THR A 45 -1.47 -4.29 2.52
N LEU A 46 -2.21 -3.87 3.53
CA LEU A 46 -1.61 -3.49 4.81
C LEU A 46 -0.89 -4.65 5.47
N SER A 47 -1.47 -5.84 5.39
CA SER A 47 -0.83 -7.02 5.96
C SER A 47 0.52 -7.27 5.30
N LYS A 48 0.58 -7.13 3.99
CA LYS A 48 1.83 -7.33 3.27
C LYS A 48 2.84 -6.24 3.60
N VAL A 49 2.39 -5.00 3.67
CA VAL A 49 3.27 -3.89 4.01
C VAL A 49 3.82 -4.07 5.43
N GLY A 50 2.97 -4.50 6.34
CA GLY A 50 3.40 -4.69 7.71
C GLY A 50 4.48 -5.74 7.87
N ALA A 51 4.54 -6.70 6.93
CA ALA A 51 5.55 -7.73 6.95
C ALA A 51 6.89 -7.28 6.38
N LEU A 52 6.93 -6.12 5.74
CA LEU A 52 8.15 -5.61 5.16
C LEU A 52 9.00 -4.90 6.21
N THR A 53 10.32 -4.97 6.04
CA THR A 53 11.21 -4.12 6.81
C THR A 53 11.18 -2.71 6.22
N GLU A 54 11.73 -1.75 6.95
CA GLU A 54 11.83 -0.39 6.42
C GLU A 54 12.64 -0.36 5.13
N ALA A 55 13.71 -1.13 5.09
CA ALA A 55 14.53 -1.19 3.89
C ALA A 55 13.76 -1.75 2.72
N GLU A 56 13.00 -2.80 2.94
CA GLU A 56 12.19 -3.40 1.89
C GLU A 56 11.12 -2.43 1.43
N TYR A 57 10.52 -1.69 2.36
CA TYR A 57 9.52 -0.71 2.00
C TYR A 57 10.11 0.37 1.10
N ARG A 58 11.30 0.84 1.43
CA ARG A 58 11.95 1.86 0.61
C ARG A 58 12.22 1.38 -0.80
N GLU A 59 12.53 0.09 -0.92
CA GLU A 59 12.84 -0.50 -2.22
C GLU A 59 11.60 -0.82 -3.03
N LEU A 60 10.42 -0.63 -2.44
CA LEU A 60 9.18 -0.97 -3.13
C LEU A 60 9.00 -0.22 -4.43
N ALA A 61 9.58 0.95 -4.57
CA ALA A 61 9.51 1.70 -5.81
C ALA A 61 8.08 1.72 -6.37
N VAL A 62 7.17 2.25 -5.58
CA VAL A 62 5.76 2.31 -5.97
C VAL A 62 5.56 3.49 -6.89
N TYR A 63 5.15 3.21 -8.13
CA TYR A 63 4.92 4.25 -9.12
C TYR A 63 3.53 4.08 -9.70
N PRO A 64 2.89 5.19 -10.09
CA PRO A 64 1.65 5.09 -10.86
C PRO A 64 1.86 4.28 -12.13
N ALA A 65 0.79 3.65 -12.61
CA ALA A 65 0.91 2.74 -13.73
C ALA A 65 1.44 3.43 -14.99
N ASP A 66 1.18 4.70 -15.14
CA ASP A 66 1.63 5.44 -16.30
C ASP A 66 3.03 6.03 -16.11
N GLU A 67 3.66 5.77 -15.03
CA GLU A 67 4.99 6.24 -14.72
C GLU A 67 6.01 5.36 -15.42
N VAL A 68 6.88 5.93 -16.16
CA VAL A 68 7.85 5.12 -16.90
C VAL A 68 9.27 5.53 -16.60
#